data_92c19646eaa193b84b4f2aa60b56bf38
#
_entry.id   92c19646eaa193b84b4f2aa60b56bf38
#
_cell.length_a   1.000
_cell.length_b   1.000
_cell.length_c   1.000
_cell.angle_alpha   90.00
_cell.angle_beta   90.00
_cell.angle_gamma   90.00
#
_symmetry.space_group_name_H-M   'P 1'
#
loop_
_entity.id
_entity.type
_entity.pdbx_description
1 polymer ?
#
loop_
_entity_poly.entity_id
_entity_poly.type
_entity_poly.pdbx_seq_one_letter_code
_entity_poly.pdbx_strand_id
1 'polypeptide(L)'
;MPIANSVIIPRQCDDNHDGVFTFNTSNLEGNLKNGQTNVTVTYFDQNNNPLKDVNGILITSPFPNSFSTKTQNIKAVVTDNSPLHCFDETNISFIVDDLPEAFAVPASLTTVCDDEPNPLNQDGKFAFDTTGFEATLLGGQTGMTVTYSDANNNPTNLP
;
A
#
# COMPACT_ATOMS: atom_id res chain seq x y z
N MET A 1 -13.90 1.42 -34.30
CA MET A 1 -13.90 2.34 -33.17
C MET A 1 -12.92 1.77 -32.15
N PRO A 2 -11.97 2.53 -31.63
CA PRO A 2 -11.04 2.02 -30.64
C PRO A 2 -11.78 1.64 -29.34
N ILE A 3 -11.19 0.77 -28.55
CA ILE A 3 -11.70 0.33 -27.26
C ILE A 3 -10.57 0.44 -26.24
N ALA A 4 -10.82 1.14 -25.15
CA ALA A 4 -9.94 1.17 -23.99
C ALA A 4 -10.35 0.06 -23.02
N ASN A 5 -9.67 -1.08 -23.09
CA ASN A 5 -10.00 -2.22 -22.24
C ASN A 5 -9.62 -1.92 -20.78
N SER A 6 -10.40 -2.43 -19.85
CA SER A 6 -10.10 -2.28 -18.43
C SER A 6 -8.83 -3.06 -18.06
N VAL A 7 -7.98 -2.44 -17.23
CA VAL A 7 -6.76 -3.06 -16.71
C VAL A 7 -6.82 -3.02 -15.18
N ILE A 8 -6.60 -4.17 -14.55
CA ILE A 8 -6.57 -4.29 -13.09
C ILE A 8 -5.12 -4.40 -12.65
N ILE A 9 -4.69 -3.47 -11.80
CA ILE A 9 -3.37 -3.50 -11.15
C ILE A 9 -3.57 -4.00 -9.72
N PRO A 10 -2.88 -5.07 -9.31
CA PRO A 10 -2.95 -5.55 -7.93
C PRO A 10 -2.45 -4.47 -6.95
N ARG A 11 -3.18 -4.30 -5.84
CA ARG A 11 -2.74 -3.44 -4.72
C ARG A 11 -1.40 -3.92 -4.19
N GLN A 12 -0.59 -3.00 -3.72
CA GLN A 12 0.71 -3.26 -3.10
C GLN A 12 0.79 -2.59 -1.74
N CYS A 13 1.54 -3.20 -0.81
CA CYS A 13 1.90 -2.50 0.43
C CYS A 13 3.10 -1.58 0.15
N ASP A 14 3.11 -0.43 0.82
CA ASP A 14 4.30 0.40 0.92
C ASP A 14 5.46 -0.44 1.50
N ASP A 15 6.67 -0.28 0.99
CA ASP A 15 7.83 -1.06 1.41
C ASP A 15 8.81 -0.29 2.32
N ASN A 16 8.63 1.01 2.47
CA ASN A 16 9.55 1.89 3.21
C ASN A 16 8.90 3.08 3.92
N HIS A 17 7.59 3.15 4.03
CA HIS A 17 6.78 4.23 4.64
C HIS A 17 6.84 5.58 3.90
N ASP A 18 7.15 5.62 2.60
CA ASP A 18 7.13 6.85 1.81
C ASP A 18 5.84 7.08 1.01
N GLY A 19 4.93 6.11 1.06
CA GLY A 19 3.66 6.12 0.34
C GLY A 19 3.80 5.89 -1.16
N VAL A 20 4.96 5.43 -1.63
CA VAL A 20 5.27 5.18 -3.04
C VAL A 20 5.57 3.70 -3.22
N PHE A 21 5.11 3.13 -4.32
CA PHE A 21 5.49 1.78 -4.74
C PHE A 21 5.83 1.75 -6.23
N THR A 22 6.79 0.91 -6.60
CA THR A 22 7.16 0.69 -8.00
C THR A 22 6.44 -0.53 -8.56
N PHE A 23 5.38 -0.29 -9.31
CA PHE A 23 4.55 -1.32 -9.93
C PHE A 23 5.21 -1.90 -11.19
N ASN A 24 5.07 -3.21 -11.39
CA ASN A 24 5.38 -3.83 -12.67
C ASN A 24 4.22 -3.55 -13.65
N THR A 25 4.49 -2.80 -14.67
CA THR A 25 3.51 -2.34 -15.67
C THR A 25 3.83 -2.84 -17.08
N SER A 26 4.68 -3.84 -17.22
CA SER A 26 5.15 -4.36 -18.51
C SER A 26 4.03 -4.83 -19.45
N ASN A 27 2.90 -5.29 -18.91
CA ASN A 27 1.74 -5.76 -19.67
C ASN A 27 0.59 -4.75 -19.73
N LEU A 28 0.73 -3.57 -19.08
CA LEU A 28 -0.37 -2.62 -18.92
C LEU A 28 -0.93 -2.17 -20.26
N GLU A 29 -0.08 -1.62 -21.12
CA GLU A 29 -0.53 -1.10 -22.43
C GLU A 29 -0.96 -2.21 -23.40
N GLY A 30 -0.31 -3.38 -23.33
CA GLY A 30 -0.72 -4.55 -24.10
C GLY A 30 -2.14 -4.99 -23.75
N ASN A 31 -2.48 -5.07 -22.46
CA ASN A 31 -3.81 -5.41 -21.99
C ASN A 31 -4.84 -4.32 -22.35
N LEU A 32 -4.47 -3.05 -22.20
CA LEU A 32 -5.31 -1.91 -22.56
C LEU A 32 -5.71 -1.92 -24.04
N LYS A 33 -4.75 -2.20 -24.93
CA LYS A 33 -4.98 -2.29 -26.37
C LYS A 33 -5.65 -3.60 -26.80
N ASN A 34 -5.42 -4.70 -26.09
CA ASN A 34 -5.93 -6.03 -26.38
C ASN A 34 -5.82 -6.40 -27.87
N GLY A 35 -4.62 -6.26 -28.43
CA GLY A 35 -4.33 -6.62 -29.82
C GLY A 35 -4.75 -5.58 -30.87
N GLN A 36 -5.35 -4.45 -30.49
CA GLN A 36 -5.67 -3.38 -31.44
C GLN A 36 -4.39 -2.79 -32.02
N THR A 37 -4.38 -2.65 -33.33
CA THR A 37 -3.33 -1.98 -34.11
C THR A 37 -3.85 -0.62 -34.60
N ASN A 38 -2.94 0.25 -35.02
CA ASN A 38 -3.28 1.59 -35.51
C ASN A 38 -3.99 2.49 -34.50
N VAL A 39 -3.65 2.31 -33.21
CA VAL A 39 -4.10 3.16 -32.10
C VAL A 39 -2.92 3.73 -31.34
N THR A 40 -3.10 4.92 -30.80
CA THR A 40 -2.16 5.60 -29.90
C THR A 40 -2.79 5.73 -28.54
N VAL A 41 -2.00 5.58 -27.47
CA VAL A 41 -2.46 5.74 -26.09
C VAL A 41 -1.83 6.97 -25.47
N THR A 42 -2.64 7.76 -24.78
CA THR A 42 -2.20 8.89 -23.96
C THR A 42 -2.67 8.71 -22.54
N TYR A 43 -1.86 9.16 -21.58
CA TYR A 43 -2.09 8.94 -20.16
C TYR A 43 -2.20 10.27 -19.42
N PHE A 44 -3.16 10.34 -18.51
CA PHE A 44 -3.43 11.52 -17.70
C PHE A 44 -3.55 11.13 -16.23
N ASP A 45 -3.17 12.04 -15.35
CA ASP A 45 -3.41 11.93 -13.92
C ASP A 45 -4.90 12.16 -13.58
N GLN A 46 -5.26 12.02 -12.31
CA GLN A 46 -6.63 12.23 -11.83
C GLN A 46 -7.16 13.67 -12.00
N ASN A 47 -6.27 14.64 -12.29
CA ASN A 47 -6.59 16.05 -12.55
C ASN A 47 -6.60 16.39 -14.06
N ASN A 48 -6.54 15.38 -14.93
CA ASN A 48 -6.42 15.52 -16.38
C ASN A 48 -5.15 16.21 -16.87
N ASN A 49 -4.08 16.24 -16.07
CA ASN A 49 -2.78 16.66 -16.58
C ASN A 49 -2.05 15.47 -17.21
N PRO A 50 -1.13 15.72 -18.16
CA PRO A 50 -0.27 14.66 -18.68
C PRO A 50 0.41 13.89 -17.55
N LEU A 51 0.30 12.56 -17.58
CA LEU A 51 0.78 11.69 -16.50
C LEU A 51 2.30 11.80 -16.35
N LYS A 52 2.76 11.93 -15.12
CA LYS A 52 4.18 11.89 -14.75
C LYS A 52 4.38 10.86 -13.63
N ASP A 53 5.57 10.29 -13.58
CA ASP A 53 5.99 9.47 -12.42
C ASP A 53 6.33 10.36 -11.20
N VAL A 54 6.71 9.74 -10.07
CA VAL A 54 7.09 10.47 -8.83
C VAL A 54 8.32 11.36 -9.01
N ASN A 55 9.15 11.12 -10.04
CA ASN A 55 10.33 11.92 -10.38
C ASN A 55 10.02 13.06 -11.37
N GLY A 56 8.76 13.22 -11.77
CA GLY A 56 8.32 14.22 -12.71
C GLY A 56 8.58 13.87 -14.19
N ILE A 57 8.93 12.62 -14.49
CA ILE A 57 9.17 12.14 -15.85
C ILE A 57 7.82 11.89 -16.53
N LEU A 58 7.63 12.49 -17.70
CA LEU A 58 6.42 12.33 -18.50
C LEU A 58 6.26 10.89 -18.98
N ILE A 59 5.08 10.31 -18.74
CA ILE A 59 4.71 8.97 -19.20
C ILE A 59 4.04 9.06 -20.56
N THR A 60 4.62 8.35 -21.53
CA THR A 60 4.12 8.28 -22.91
C THR A 60 3.96 6.83 -23.35
N SER A 61 3.24 6.59 -24.45
CA SER A 61 3.18 5.28 -25.09
C SER A 61 4.52 4.96 -25.80
N PRO A 62 5.07 3.74 -25.67
CA PRO A 62 4.59 2.66 -24.82
C PRO A 62 4.75 2.95 -23.32
N PHE A 63 3.78 2.50 -22.53
CA PHE A 63 3.88 2.68 -21.06
C PHE A 63 5.15 2.00 -20.53
N PRO A 64 5.88 2.61 -19.59
CA PRO A 64 7.12 2.01 -19.07
C PRO A 64 6.86 0.68 -18.39
N ASN A 65 7.86 -0.21 -18.37
CA ASN A 65 7.74 -1.54 -17.75
C ASN A 65 7.64 -1.48 -16.21
N SER A 66 8.05 -0.36 -15.62
CA SER A 66 7.89 -0.08 -14.20
C SER A 66 7.41 1.35 -14.01
N PHE A 67 6.51 1.55 -13.05
CA PHE A 67 5.92 2.86 -12.77
C PHE A 67 5.88 3.10 -11.26
N SER A 68 6.65 4.06 -10.79
CA SER A 68 6.69 4.45 -9.39
C SER A 68 5.66 5.55 -9.13
N THR A 69 4.73 5.27 -8.22
CA THR A 69 3.62 6.18 -7.93
C THR A 69 3.10 6.02 -6.51
N LYS A 70 2.43 7.06 -6.02
CA LYS A 70 1.53 6.99 -4.87
C LYS A 70 0.18 6.43 -5.30
N THR A 71 -0.70 6.16 -4.35
CA THR A 71 -2.10 5.85 -4.65
C THR A 71 -2.70 6.93 -5.53
N GLN A 72 -3.13 6.55 -6.73
CA GLN A 72 -3.86 7.43 -7.65
C GLN A 72 -4.65 6.64 -8.70
N ASN A 73 -5.65 7.30 -9.28
CA ASN A 73 -6.30 6.85 -10.50
C ASN A 73 -5.68 7.58 -11.69
N ILE A 74 -5.34 6.85 -12.73
CA ILE A 74 -4.91 7.43 -14.00
C ILE A 74 -5.98 7.16 -15.05
N LYS A 75 -6.06 8.05 -16.04
CA LYS A 75 -6.91 7.88 -17.20
C LYS A 75 -6.06 7.53 -18.40
N ALA A 76 -6.42 6.48 -19.12
CA ALA A 76 -5.84 6.10 -20.39
C ALA A 76 -6.84 6.37 -21.52
N VAL A 77 -6.39 7.08 -22.54
CA VAL A 77 -7.19 7.39 -23.72
C VAL A 77 -6.59 6.67 -24.92
N VAL A 78 -7.35 5.79 -25.55
CA VAL A 78 -6.97 5.04 -26.75
C VAL A 78 -7.58 5.75 -27.94
N THR A 79 -6.76 6.28 -28.81
CA THR A 79 -7.17 7.06 -29.99
C THR A 79 -6.82 6.32 -31.27
N ASP A 80 -7.76 6.24 -32.17
CA ASP A 80 -7.59 5.73 -33.53
C ASP A 80 -6.74 6.72 -34.34
N ASN A 81 -5.75 6.19 -35.07
CA ASN A 81 -4.87 6.98 -35.93
C ASN A 81 -5.50 7.32 -37.30
N SER A 82 -6.79 7.04 -37.50
CA SER A 82 -7.54 7.48 -38.67
C SER A 82 -7.77 9.01 -38.66
N PRO A 83 -8.13 9.63 -39.80
CA PRO A 83 -8.40 11.07 -39.86
C PRO A 83 -9.52 11.55 -38.93
N LEU A 84 -10.42 10.66 -38.50
CA LEU A 84 -11.53 11.00 -37.61
C LEU A 84 -11.12 11.06 -36.13
N HIS A 85 -9.95 10.49 -35.78
CA HIS A 85 -9.42 10.47 -34.41
C HIS A 85 -10.46 10.05 -33.32
N CYS A 86 -11.27 9.05 -33.64
CA CYS A 86 -12.18 8.49 -32.63
C CYS A 86 -11.38 7.96 -31.43
N PHE A 87 -11.92 8.09 -30.23
CA PHE A 87 -11.25 7.63 -29.01
C PHE A 87 -12.22 6.93 -28.06
N ASP A 88 -11.63 6.20 -27.14
CA ASP A 88 -12.29 5.62 -25.98
C ASP A 88 -11.35 5.75 -24.77
N GLU A 89 -11.90 5.77 -23.55
CA GLU A 89 -11.11 5.99 -22.35
C GLU A 89 -11.46 5.02 -21.23
N THR A 90 -10.49 4.73 -20.36
CA THR A 90 -10.68 3.92 -19.17
C THR A 90 -9.83 4.45 -18.02
N ASN A 91 -10.22 4.14 -16.78
CA ASN A 91 -9.45 4.46 -15.60
C ASN A 91 -8.69 3.24 -15.10
N ILE A 92 -7.48 3.46 -14.59
CA ILE A 92 -6.61 2.43 -14.01
C ILE A 92 -6.23 2.92 -12.61
N SER A 93 -6.52 2.08 -11.59
CA SER A 93 -6.22 2.42 -10.20
C SER A 93 -4.90 1.81 -9.77
N PHE A 94 -4.01 2.64 -9.25
CA PHE A 94 -2.82 2.25 -8.52
C PHE A 94 -3.07 2.49 -7.04
N ILE A 95 -2.96 1.46 -6.20
CA ILE A 95 -3.24 1.55 -4.77
C ILE A 95 -2.01 1.04 -4.01
N VAL A 96 -1.45 1.94 -3.21
CA VAL A 96 -0.38 1.66 -2.25
C VAL A 96 -1.02 1.70 -0.86
N ASP A 97 -1.01 0.56 -0.18
CA ASP A 97 -1.53 0.44 1.19
C ASP A 97 -0.41 0.76 2.18
N ASP A 98 -0.75 1.41 3.27
CA ASP A 98 0.21 1.76 4.31
C ASP A 98 0.85 0.50 4.90
N LEU A 99 2.16 0.56 5.14
CA LEU A 99 2.89 -0.50 5.83
C LEU A 99 2.58 -0.44 7.33
N PRO A 100 2.11 -1.54 7.95
CA PRO A 100 1.90 -1.57 9.40
C PRO A 100 3.19 -1.33 10.17
N GLU A 101 3.12 -0.55 11.25
CA GLU A 101 4.23 -0.27 12.14
C GLU A 101 3.87 -0.67 13.58
N ALA A 102 4.80 -1.32 14.27
CA ALA A 102 4.66 -1.63 15.68
C ALA A 102 5.49 -0.64 16.51
N PHE A 103 4.82 0.21 17.27
CA PHE A 103 5.49 1.19 18.13
C PHE A 103 5.97 0.54 19.42
N ALA A 104 7.11 1.02 19.94
CA ALA A 104 7.68 0.51 21.17
C ALA A 104 6.77 0.83 22.38
N VAL A 105 6.51 -0.19 23.19
CA VAL A 105 5.80 -0.03 24.46
C VAL A 105 6.78 0.51 25.50
N PRO A 106 6.44 1.59 26.25
CA PRO A 106 7.33 2.15 27.26
C PRO A 106 7.69 1.15 28.37
N ALA A 107 8.92 1.21 28.86
CA ALA A 107 9.39 0.35 29.97
C ALA A 107 8.54 0.50 31.25
N SER A 108 7.92 1.65 31.46
CA SER A 108 6.99 1.88 32.58
C SER A 108 5.77 0.96 32.58
N LEU A 109 5.40 0.41 31.42
CA LEU A 109 4.30 -0.55 31.29
C LEU A 109 4.77 -2.01 31.32
N THR A 110 6.07 -2.28 31.25
CA THR A 110 6.63 -3.62 31.10
C THR A 110 7.64 -3.98 32.17
N THR A 111 8.00 -3.04 33.06
CA THR A 111 9.01 -3.25 34.10
C THR A 111 8.48 -2.76 35.45
N VAL A 112 8.32 -3.68 36.39
CA VAL A 112 7.89 -3.41 37.75
C VAL A 112 8.69 -4.29 38.72
N CYS A 113 8.71 -3.89 39.98
CA CYS A 113 9.19 -4.77 41.05
C CYS A 113 8.11 -5.79 41.45
N ASP A 114 8.55 -6.96 41.92
CA ASP A 114 7.70 -7.93 42.57
C ASP A 114 6.99 -7.26 43.76
N ASP A 115 5.69 -7.50 43.95
CA ASP A 115 4.82 -6.76 44.85
C ASP A 115 4.61 -7.44 46.22
N GLU A 116 5.18 -8.64 46.47
CA GLU A 116 5.10 -9.29 47.76
C GLU A 116 5.90 -8.52 48.81
N PRO A 117 5.25 -8.11 49.91
CA PRO A 117 5.90 -7.36 50.97
C PRO A 117 6.96 -8.17 51.75
N ASN A 118 6.94 -9.48 51.66
CA ASN A 118 7.94 -10.35 52.28
C ASN A 118 9.00 -10.77 51.28
N PRO A 119 10.29 -10.37 51.45
CA PRO A 119 11.37 -10.74 50.54
C PRO A 119 11.58 -12.24 50.32
N LEU A 120 11.12 -13.08 51.25
CA LEU A 120 11.23 -14.55 51.15
C LEU A 120 10.14 -15.17 50.26
N ASN A 121 9.10 -14.41 49.94
CA ASN A 121 7.96 -14.86 49.15
C ASN A 121 7.95 -14.27 47.74
N GLN A 122 8.95 -13.47 47.38
CA GLN A 122 9.06 -12.90 46.03
C GLN A 122 9.23 -14.05 45.03
N ASP A 123 8.26 -14.19 44.13
CA ASP A 123 8.20 -15.30 43.19
C ASP A 123 8.49 -14.87 41.75
N GLY A 124 8.82 -13.59 41.53
CA GLY A 124 9.13 -13.02 40.22
C GLY A 124 7.93 -12.86 39.29
N LYS A 125 6.71 -12.90 39.86
CA LYS A 125 5.48 -12.73 39.12
C LYS A 125 4.82 -11.39 39.43
N PHE A 126 4.22 -10.78 38.47
CA PHE A 126 3.44 -9.56 38.62
C PHE A 126 2.30 -9.52 37.59
N ALA A 127 1.13 -9.07 38.01
CA ALA A 127 0.00 -8.87 37.12
C ALA A 127 0.09 -7.49 36.49
N PHE A 128 0.56 -7.44 35.25
CA PHE A 128 0.66 -6.18 34.49
C PHE A 128 -0.72 -5.69 34.07
N ASP A 129 -0.94 -4.39 34.22
CA ASP A 129 -2.07 -3.72 33.58
C ASP A 129 -1.75 -3.53 32.08
N THR A 130 -2.43 -4.30 31.25
CA THR A 130 -2.27 -4.27 29.79
C THR A 130 -3.30 -3.37 29.09
N THR A 131 -4.13 -2.67 29.86
CA THR A 131 -5.10 -1.70 29.34
C THR A 131 -4.35 -0.60 28.55
N GLY A 132 -4.69 -0.41 27.28
CA GLY A 132 -4.00 0.55 26.42
C GLY A 132 -2.66 0.09 25.82
N PHE A 133 -2.21 -1.13 26.13
CA PHE A 133 -1.00 -1.72 25.58
C PHE A 133 -1.07 -1.80 24.04
N GLU A 134 -2.17 -2.36 23.53
CA GLU A 134 -2.40 -2.48 22.09
C GLU A 134 -2.57 -1.11 21.41
N ALA A 135 -3.25 -0.17 22.05
CA ALA A 135 -3.37 1.19 21.53
C ALA A 135 -1.99 1.90 21.39
N THR A 136 -1.09 1.66 22.35
CA THR A 136 0.28 2.17 22.28
C THR A 136 1.06 1.51 21.15
N LEU A 137 0.95 0.19 21.02
CA LEU A 137 1.62 -0.60 19.97
C LEU A 137 1.16 -0.19 18.58
N LEU A 138 -0.13 0.11 18.41
CA LEU A 138 -0.71 0.52 17.13
C LEU A 138 -0.46 1.99 16.78
N GLY A 139 -0.16 2.86 17.78
CA GLY A 139 0.12 4.28 17.53
C GLY A 139 -0.99 5.03 16.79
N GLY A 140 -2.26 4.57 16.93
CA GLY A 140 -3.41 5.17 16.25
C GLY A 140 -3.71 4.62 14.86
N GLN A 141 -2.96 3.63 14.37
CA GLN A 141 -3.28 2.91 13.13
C GLN A 141 -4.60 2.16 13.27
N THR A 142 -5.41 2.13 12.21
CA THR A 142 -6.71 1.46 12.15
C THR A 142 -6.70 0.33 11.13
N GLY A 143 -7.59 -0.66 11.32
CA GLY A 143 -7.69 -1.79 10.39
C GLY A 143 -6.56 -2.82 10.51
N MET A 144 -5.75 -2.74 11.59
CA MET A 144 -4.66 -3.65 11.88
C MET A 144 -5.12 -4.77 12.81
N THR A 145 -4.51 -5.92 12.68
CA THR A 145 -4.67 -7.06 13.61
C THR A 145 -3.35 -7.29 14.33
N VAL A 146 -3.37 -7.32 15.66
CA VAL A 146 -2.20 -7.61 16.48
C VAL A 146 -2.26 -9.06 16.93
N THR A 147 -1.16 -9.76 16.80
CA THR A 147 -0.97 -11.12 17.32
C THR A 147 0.21 -11.12 18.28
N TYR A 148 0.04 -11.86 19.38
CA TYR A 148 1.07 -11.94 20.41
C TYR A 148 1.61 -13.38 20.49
N SER A 149 2.90 -13.50 20.78
CA SER A 149 3.56 -14.78 21.02
C SER A 149 4.51 -14.70 22.20
N ASP A 150 4.71 -15.82 22.88
CA ASP A 150 5.73 -15.93 23.92
C ASP A 150 7.16 -16.03 23.34
N ALA A 151 8.16 -16.11 24.20
CA ALA A 151 9.57 -16.22 23.80
C ALA A 151 9.89 -17.48 22.99
N ASN A 152 9.00 -18.47 22.97
CA ASN A 152 9.12 -19.71 22.19
C ASN A 152 8.28 -19.67 20.90
N ASN A 153 7.75 -18.49 20.53
CA ASN A 153 6.84 -18.27 19.39
C ASN A 153 5.50 -19.01 19.50
N ASN A 154 5.05 -19.37 20.70
CA ASN A 154 3.70 -19.90 20.86
C ASN A 154 2.70 -18.75 20.92
N PRO A 155 1.53 -18.88 20.25
CA PRO A 155 0.49 -17.88 20.34
C PRO A 155 0.04 -17.65 21.78
N THR A 156 -0.08 -16.40 22.19
CA THR A 156 -0.64 -16.00 23.48
C THR A 156 -1.82 -15.09 23.27
N ASN A 157 -2.83 -15.19 24.13
CA ASN A 157 -3.94 -14.26 24.17
C ASN A 157 -3.63 -13.22 25.24
N LEU A 158 -3.23 -12.02 24.81
CA LEU A 158 -3.26 -10.85 25.68
C LEU A 158 -4.60 -10.16 25.50
N PRO A 159 -5.21 -9.66 26.57
CA PRO A 159 -6.47 -8.93 26.50
C PRO A 159 -6.33 -7.57 25.84
#